data_8e016becf9923659c460ca6f74849d61
#
_entry.id   8e016becf9923659c460ca6f74849d61
#
_cell.length_a   1.000
_cell.length_b   1.000
_cell.length_c   1.000
_cell.angle_alpha   90.00
_cell.angle_beta   90.00
_cell.angle_gamma   90.00
#
_symmetry.space_group_name_H-M   'P 1'
#
loop_
_entity.id
_entity.type
_entity.pdbx_description
1 polymer ?
#
loop_
_entity_poly.entity_id
_entity_poly.type
_entity_poly.pdbx_seq_one_letter_code
_entity_poly.pdbx_strand_id
1 'polypeptide(L)'
;MSDSAPNPFPVAWSDPRREAAFHDWLRQVAPAHALQPATVRPASADASFRRYLRIDGDAGSYIIMDAPPEREDCAPFVKVAGLMAAAGLNVPRVLAWDQPQGFMLLDDLGSRTMIEVVDAEPTPATQALYLRAVDALIAWQLASRPGVLPPYDEPLLARELALFPDWYLAKHRGLALTPEQRETLDAQFRLIMQRNLASPAVYVHRDFMPRNLMIPRDAAEPRLGVLDFQDAVHGPITYDIACLMRDAFLSWDEEFVLDITVRYWQKATKAGLPVDADFGEFYRGVEWMGLQRHLKVAGIFARLTLRDGKPKYLADAPRFIGYIRATANRYRELAPLARLVDQVEGSDAVTGFAFGRV
;
A
#
# COMPACT_ATOMS: atom_id res chain seq x y z
N MET A 1 4.58 -32.25 -35.04
CA MET A 1 5.51 -31.18 -34.65
C MET A 1 4.75 -29.88 -34.86
N SER A 2 4.10 -29.34 -33.84
CA SER A 2 3.43 -28.03 -33.93
C SER A 2 4.47 -26.95 -33.67
N ASP A 3 4.81 -26.24 -34.71
CA ASP A 3 5.62 -25.03 -34.67
C ASP A 3 4.78 -23.95 -33.95
N SER A 4 4.89 -23.89 -32.62
CA SER A 4 4.28 -22.77 -31.88
C SER A 4 5.09 -21.53 -32.19
N ALA A 5 4.44 -20.48 -32.68
CA ALA A 5 5.06 -19.19 -32.90
C ALA A 5 5.81 -18.72 -31.63
N PRO A 6 7.01 -18.13 -31.76
CA PRO A 6 7.78 -17.70 -30.60
C PRO A 6 6.96 -16.70 -29.79
N ASN A 7 6.96 -16.87 -28.45
CA ASN A 7 6.30 -15.97 -27.52
C ASN A 7 6.84 -14.53 -27.78
N PRO A 8 5.99 -13.56 -28.13
CA PRO A 8 6.41 -12.19 -28.42
C PRO A 8 6.98 -11.45 -27.20
N PHE A 9 6.82 -12.00 -25.98
CA PHE A 9 7.32 -11.43 -24.74
C PHE A 9 8.09 -12.47 -23.92
N PRO A 10 9.32 -12.86 -24.33
CA PRO A 10 10.10 -13.86 -23.62
C PRO A 10 10.44 -13.37 -22.20
N VAL A 11 10.33 -14.26 -21.22
CA VAL A 11 10.77 -14.00 -19.84
C VAL A 11 12.31 -14.00 -19.83
N ALA A 12 12.92 -12.89 -19.43
CA ALA A 12 14.35 -12.82 -19.26
C ALA A 12 14.77 -13.46 -17.92
N TRP A 13 15.80 -14.31 -17.96
CA TRP A 13 16.38 -14.94 -16.78
C TRP A 13 17.83 -14.47 -16.60
N SER A 14 18.14 -13.97 -15.41
CA SER A 14 19.51 -13.58 -15.05
C SER A 14 20.34 -14.77 -14.50
N ASP A 15 19.67 -15.82 -14.02
CA ASP A 15 20.27 -17.05 -13.49
C ASP A 15 19.71 -18.28 -14.23
N PRO A 16 20.54 -19.00 -15.00
CA PRO A 16 20.10 -20.23 -15.71
C PRO A 16 19.64 -21.34 -14.78
N ARG A 17 20.12 -21.39 -13.53
CA ARG A 17 19.69 -22.40 -12.55
C ARG A 17 18.25 -22.12 -12.10
N ARG A 18 17.93 -20.83 -11.91
CA ARG A 18 16.57 -20.41 -11.56
C ARG A 18 15.59 -20.69 -12.68
N GLU A 19 16.01 -20.46 -13.93
CA GLU A 19 15.24 -20.79 -15.13
C GLU A 19 14.95 -22.30 -15.20
N ALA A 20 15.97 -23.14 -15.03
CA ALA A 20 15.80 -24.59 -15.04
C ALA A 20 14.84 -25.05 -13.94
N ALA A 21 15.02 -24.58 -12.71
CA ALA A 21 14.15 -24.89 -11.58
C ALA A 21 12.69 -24.45 -11.84
N PHE A 22 12.48 -23.27 -12.44
CA PHE A 22 11.15 -22.80 -12.83
C PHE A 22 10.48 -23.74 -13.85
N HIS A 23 11.19 -24.14 -14.89
CA HIS A 23 10.64 -25.04 -15.90
C HIS A 23 10.38 -26.44 -15.35
N ASP A 24 11.22 -26.93 -14.42
CA ASP A 24 11.00 -28.21 -13.76
C ASP A 24 9.73 -28.18 -12.88
N TRP A 25 9.56 -27.13 -12.08
CA TRP A 25 8.36 -26.92 -11.29
C TRP A 25 7.11 -26.75 -12.17
N LEU A 26 7.20 -25.94 -13.23
CA LEU A 26 6.07 -25.72 -14.13
C LEU A 26 5.60 -26.99 -14.81
N ARG A 27 6.52 -27.89 -15.22
CA ARG A 27 6.16 -29.21 -15.78
C ARG A 27 5.38 -30.08 -14.79
N GLN A 28 5.64 -29.96 -13.49
CA GLN A 28 4.94 -30.72 -12.46
C GLN A 28 3.54 -30.15 -12.20
N VAL A 29 3.38 -28.83 -12.19
CA VAL A 29 2.13 -28.14 -11.83
C VAL A 29 1.18 -28.02 -13.02
N ALA A 30 1.69 -27.86 -14.23
CA ALA A 30 0.89 -27.59 -15.43
C ALA A 30 -0.21 -28.62 -15.72
N PRO A 31 -0.01 -29.95 -15.58
CA PRO A 31 -1.06 -30.92 -15.87
C PRO A 31 -2.28 -30.79 -14.94
N ALA A 32 -2.05 -30.53 -13.65
CA ALA A 32 -3.11 -30.44 -12.65
C ALA A 32 -4.04 -29.23 -12.84
N HIS A 33 -3.55 -28.20 -13.51
CA HIS A 33 -4.28 -26.95 -13.74
C HIS A 33 -4.49 -26.64 -15.23
N ALA A 34 -4.25 -27.63 -16.11
CA ALA A 34 -4.37 -27.48 -17.57
C ALA A 34 -3.67 -26.23 -18.12
N LEU A 35 -2.46 -25.92 -17.58
CA LEU A 35 -1.70 -24.75 -17.98
C LEU A 35 -1.01 -24.96 -19.32
N GLN A 36 -0.79 -23.87 -20.05
CA GLN A 36 -0.14 -23.81 -21.36
C GLN A 36 1.25 -23.17 -21.21
N PRO A 37 2.34 -23.94 -20.96
CA PRO A 37 3.66 -23.40 -20.65
C PRO A 37 4.23 -22.43 -21.68
N ALA A 38 3.87 -22.58 -22.95
CA ALA A 38 4.31 -21.70 -24.05
C ALA A 38 3.74 -20.27 -23.94
N THR A 39 2.74 -20.04 -23.08
CA THR A 39 2.08 -18.73 -22.92
C THR A 39 2.64 -17.89 -21.77
N VAL A 40 3.69 -18.39 -21.06
CA VAL A 40 4.30 -17.66 -19.94
C VAL A 40 4.86 -16.34 -20.42
N ARG A 41 4.45 -15.24 -19.77
CA ARG A 41 4.83 -13.85 -20.08
C ARG A 41 4.89 -13.01 -18.83
N PRO A 42 5.63 -11.88 -18.81
CA PRO A 42 5.60 -10.94 -17.68
C PRO A 42 4.18 -10.44 -17.41
N ALA A 43 3.78 -10.41 -16.13
CA ALA A 43 2.49 -9.85 -15.69
C ALA A 43 2.64 -8.43 -15.16
N SER A 44 3.61 -8.20 -14.29
CA SER A 44 3.95 -6.88 -13.77
C SER A 44 5.42 -6.82 -13.37
N ALA A 45 5.99 -5.61 -13.36
CA ALA A 45 7.29 -5.33 -12.79
C ALA A 45 7.06 -4.61 -11.44
N ASP A 46 7.37 -5.27 -10.34
CA ASP A 46 7.29 -4.69 -9.01
C ASP A 46 8.65 -4.14 -8.54
N ALA A 47 8.60 -3.37 -7.45
CA ALA A 47 9.78 -2.83 -6.78
C ALA A 47 10.49 -3.87 -5.88
N SER A 48 9.92 -5.06 -5.68
CA SER A 48 10.44 -6.14 -4.85
C SER A 48 11.33 -7.12 -5.63
N PHE A 49 11.88 -8.10 -4.93
CA PHE A 49 12.60 -9.21 -5.55
C PHE A 49 11.65 -10.27 -6.14
N ARG A 50 10.34 -10.11 -5.95
CA ARG A 50 9.31 -10.98 -6.54
C ARG A 50 9.10 -10.62 -7.99
N ARG A 51 8.96 -11.64 -8.82
CA ARG A 51 8.51 -11.50 -10.20
C ARG A 51 7.14 -12.14 -10.35
N TYR A 52 6.31 -11.49 -11.13
CA TYR A 52 4.99 -12.03 -11.45
C TYR A 52 4.91 -12.30 -12.95
N LEU A 53 4.57 -13.53 -13.26
CA LEU A 53 4.39 -14.00 -14.63
C LEU A 53 2.93 -14.40 -14.82
N ARG A 54 2.39 -14.22 -15.99
CA ARG A 54 1.06 -14.69 -16.36
C ARG A 54 1.19 -15.91 -17.25
N ILE A 55 0.32 -16.90 -17.05
CA ILE A 55 0.23 -18.10 -17.85
C ILE A 55 -1.24 -18.38 -18.16
N ASP A 56 -1.54 -18.85 -19.37
CA ASP A 56 -2.90 -19.24 -19.74
C ASP A 56 -3.12 -20.73 -19.42
N GLY A 57 -4.38 -21.07 -19.13
CA GLY A 57 -4.87 -22.42 -18.98
C GLY A 57 -6.28 -22.52 -19.55
N ASP A 58 -6.87 -23.70 -19.55
CA ASP A 58 -8.18 -23.96 -20.19
C ASP A 58 -9.31 -23.15 -19.55
N ALA A 59 -9.24 -22.87 -18.25
CA ALA A 59 -10.25 -22.11 -17.51
C ALA A 59 -10.00 -20.60 -17.46
N GLY A 60 -8.92 -20.10 -18.07
CA GLY A 60 -8.53 -18.70 -18.03
C GLY A 60 -7.03 -18.54 -17.78
N SER A 61 -6.62 -17.38 -17.28
CA SER A 61 -5.22 -17.14 -16.96
C SER A 61 -4.95 -17.21 -15.45
N TYR A 62 -3.69 -17.49 -15.13
CA TYR A 62 -3.16 -17.62 -13.77
C TYR A 62 -1.93 -16.73 -13.62
N ILE A 63 -1.57 -16.45 -12.37
CA ILE A 63 -0.33 -15.75 -12.02
C ILE A 63 0.66 -16.72 -11.39
N ILE A 64 1.88 -16.70 -11.87
CA ILE A 64 3.01 -17.36 -11.21
C ILE A 64 3.80 -16.29 -10.47
N MET A 65 3.96 -16.46 -9.16
CA MET A 65 4.89 -15.68 -8.36
C MET A 65 6.21 -16.43 -8.27
N ASP A 66 7.29 -15.79 -8.67
CA ASP A 66 8.67 -16.24 -8.53
C ASP A 66 9.35 -15.37 -7.47
N ALA A 67 9.59 -15.95 -6.29
CA ALA A 67 10.12 -15.27 -5.11
C ALA A 67 11.31 -16.10 -4.55
N PRO A 68 12.55 -15.81 -4.97
CA PRO A 68 13.74 -16.56 -4.53
C PRO A 68 13.85 -16.60 -3.00
N PRO A 69 13.91 -17.80 -2.37
CA PRO A 69 13.82 -17.94 -0.91
C PRO A 69 14.94 -17.27 -0.12
N GLU A 70 16.10 -17.08 -0.74
CA GLU A 70 17.23 -16.36 -0.14
C GLU A 70 17.00 -14.86 -0.03
N ARG A 71 15.93 -14.33 -0.64
CA ARG A 71 15.57 -12.90 -0.66
C ARG A 71 14.19 -12.61 -0.15
N GLU A 72 13.27 -13.56 -0.24
CA GLU A 72 11.84 -13.35 0.04
C GLU A 72 11.27 -14.54 0.84
N ASP A 73 10.69 -14.24 2.00
CA ASP A 73 9.87 -15.21 2.72
C ASP A 73 8.41 -15.13 2.24
N CYS A 74 7.90 -16.21 1.68
CA CYS A 74 6.53 -16.28 1.18
C CYS A 74 5.50 -16.70 2.24
N ALA A 75 5.91 -17.14 3.43
CA ALA A 75 4.98 -17.59 4.47
C ALA A 75 4.00 -16.48 4.92
N PRO A 76 4.41 -15.21 5.08
CA PRO A 76 3.47 -14.12 5.36
C PRO A 76 2.43 -13.94 4.26
N PHE A 77 2.81 -14.04 2.98
CA PHE A 77 1.86 -13.95 1.85
C PHE A 77 0.77 -15.03 1.96
N VAL A 78 1.17 -16.30 2.13
CA VAL A 78 0.21 -17.42 2.24
C VAL A 78 -0.70 -17.26 3.46
N LYS A 79 -0.14 -16.87 4.61
CA LYS A 79 -0.89 -16.64 5.84
C LYS A 79 -1.93 -15.54 5.68
N VAL A 80 -1.52 -14.38 5.15
CA VAL A 80 -2.42 -13.22 5.04
C VAL A 80 -3.46 -13.45 3.94
N ALA A 81 -3.11 -14.08 2.81
CA ALA A 81 -4.06 -14.49 1.79
C ALA A 81 -5.18 -15.37 2.38
N GLY A 82 -4.81 -16.35 3.21
CA GLY A 82 -5.79 -17.21 3.91
C GLY A 82 -6.69 -16.44 4.88
N LEU A 83 -6.14 -15.49 5.64
CA LEU A 83 -6.92 -14.63 6.55
C LEU A 83 -7.89 -13.73 5.80
N MET A 84 -7.46 -13.10 4.71
CA MET A 84 -8.30 -12.24 3.87
C MET A 84 -9.40 -13.02 3.16
N ALA A 85 -9.08 -14.19 2.61
CA ALA A 85 -10.07 -15.07 1.99
C ALA A 85 -11.13 -15.51 3.01
N ALA A 86 -10.73 -15.87 4.24
CA ALA A 86 -11.64 -16.20 5.33
C ALA A 86 -12.52 -15.02 5.78
N ALA A 87 -12.01 -13.79 5.63
CA ALA A 87 -12.77 -12.55 5.85
C ALA A 87 -13.71 -12.18 4.67
N GLY A 88 -13.75 -12.97 3.61
CA GLY A 88 -14.60 -12.74 2.45
C GLY A 88 -14.05 -11.76 1.42
N LEU A 89 -12.77 -11.37 1.51
CA LEU A 89 -12.13 -10.53 0.50
C LEU A 89 -11.79 -11.32 -0.75
N ASN A 90 -11.78 -10.64 -1.89
CA ASN A 90 -11.30 -11.19 -3.15
C ASN A 90 -9.77 -11.02 -3.22
N VAL A 91 -9.04 -12.09 -2.95
CA VAL A 91 -7.57 -12.12 -2.96
C VAL A 91 -7.08 -13.29 -3.81
N PRO A 92 -5.84 -13.27 -4.34
CA PRO A 92 -5.29 -14.39 -5.07
C PRO A 92 -5.26 -15.65 -4.20
N ARG A 93 -5.95 -16.71 -4.63
CA ARG A 93 -5.84 -18.03 -3.98
C ARG A 93 -4.53 -18.67 -4.36
N VAL A 94 -3.86 -19.27 -3.39
CA VAL A 94 -2.67 -20.10 -3.64
C VAL A 94 -3.14 -21.47 -4.11
N LEU A 95 -2.92 -21.78 -5.38
CA LEU A 95 -3.35 -23.03 -6.03
C LEU A 95 -2.27 -24.12 -5.95
N ALA A 96 -1.00 -23.70 -6.02
CA ALA A 96 0.17 -24.55 -5.78
C ALA A 96 1.30 -23.71 -5.17
N TRP A 97 2.10 -24.30 -4.30
CA TRP A 97 3.25 -23.66 -3.68
C TRP A 97 4.42 -24.62 -3.50
N ASP A 98 5.53 -24.29 -4.13
CA ASP A 98 6.83 -24.93 -3.89
C ASP A 98 7.61 -24.03 -2.91
N GLN A 99 7.45 -24.30 -1.61
CA GLN A 99 8.08 -23.51 -0.56
C GLN A 99 9.60 -23.50 -0.63
N PRO A 100 10.28 -24.65 -0.84
CA PRO A 100 11.74 -24.70 -0.96
C PRO A 100 12.30 -23.86 -2.09
N GLN A 101 11.56 -23.71 -3.19
CA GLN A 101 12.01 -22.96 -4.35
C GLN A 101 11.35 -21.58 -4.47
N GLY A 102 10.28 -21.28 -3.71
CA GLY A 102 9.59 -20.01 -3.73
C GLY A 102 8.80 -19.75 -5.01
N PHE A 103 8.23 -20.80 -5.64
CA PHE A 103 7.30 -20.66 -6.75
C PHE A 103 5.87 -20.85 -6.29
N MET A 104 4.95 -19.99 -6.71
CA MET A 104 3.52 -20.14 -6.45
C MET A 104 2.70 -20.00 -7.71
N LEU A 105 1.65 -20.81 -7.83
CA LEU A 105 0.56 -20.59 -8.78
C LEU A 105 -0.61 -19.93 -8.05
N LEU A 106 -1.09 -18.83 -8.59
CA LEU A 106 -2.13 -17.99 -7.99
C LEU A 106 -3.27 -17.78 -8.98
N ASP A 107 -4.47 -17.48 -8.47
CA ASP A 107 -5.56 -16.93 -9.29
C ASP A 107 -5.12 -15.60 -9.92
N ASP A 108 -5.57 -15.36 -11.14
CA ASP A 108 -5.39 -14.10 -11.83
C ASP A 108 -6.62 -13.19 -11.62
N LEU A 109 -6.49 -12.19 -10.77
CA LEU A 109 -7.57 -11.24 -10.47
C LEU A 109 -7.81 -10.19 -11.56
N GLY A 110 -7.05 -10.22 -12.65
CA GLY A 110 -7.20 -9.29 -13.76
C GLY A 110 -5.94 -8.55 -14.11
N SER A 111 -6.10 -7.56 -15.01
CA SER A 111 -4.98 -6.77 -15.53
C SER A 111 -5.13 -5.27 -15.28
N ARG A 112 -6.26 -4.82 -14.72
CA ARG A 112 -6.52 -3.40 -14.46
C ARG A 112 -6.63 -3.14 -12.98
N THR A 113 -5.84 -2.22 -12.49
CA THR A 113 -5.92 -1.70 -11.13
C THR A 113 -6.95 -0.56 -11.05
N MET A 114 -7.42 -0.28 -9.84
CA MET A 114 -8.36 0.82 -9.61
C MET A 114 -7.77 2.18 -10.02
N ILE A 115 -6.46 2.40 -9.82
CA ILE A 115 -5.79 3.66 -10.21
C ILE A 115 -5.83 3.91 -11.72
N GLU A 116 -5.92 2.85 -12.54
CA GLU A 116 -5.97 2.97 -14.00
C GLU A 116 -7.38 3.28 -14.54
N VAL A 117 -8.39 3.22 -13.69
CA VAL A 117 -9.79 3.40 -14.10
C VAL A 117 -10.52 4.52 -13.37
N VAL A 118 -9.94 5.07 -12.30
CA VAL A 118 -10.51 6.25 -11.63
C VAL A 118 -10.21 7.50 -12.47
N ASP A 119 -11.21 8.37 -12.58
CA ASP A 119 -11.06 9.65 -13.25
C ASP A 119 -10.22 10.61 -12.41
N ALA A 120 -9.66 11.63 -13.05
CA ALA A 120 -8.93 12.70 -12.36
C ALA A 120 -9.84 13.55 -11.45
N GLU A 121 -11.14 13.58 -11.75
CA GLU A 121 -12.16 14.30 -10.97
C GLU A 121 -13.10 13.28 -10.31
N PRO A 122 -13.69 13.62 -9.12
CA PRO A 122 -14.65 12.75 -8.44
C PRO A 122 -15.93 12.57 -9.26
N THR A 123 -16.07 11.45 -9.94
CA THR A 123 -17.30 11.06 -10.64
C THR A 123 -18.11 10.08 -9.79
N PRO A 124 -19.41 9.89 -10.06
CA PRO A 124 -20.21 8.83 -9.41
C PRO A 124 -19.60 7.44 -9.58
N ALA A 125 -18.94 7.15 -10.71
CA ALA A 125 -18.26 5.88 -10.95
C ALA A 125 -17.01 5.74 -10.05
N THR A 126 -16.20 6.78 -9.96
CA THR A 126 -15.07 6.86 -9.02
C THR A 126 -15.53 6.68 -7.58
N GLN A 127 -16.59 7.40 -7.15
CA GLN A 127 -17.15 7.26 -5.80
C GLN A 127 -17.60 5.82 -5.52
N ALA A 128 -18.28 5.18 -6.48
CA ALA A 128 -18.73 3.79 -6.34
C ALA A 128 -17.53 2.82 -6.13
N LEU A 129 -16.42 3.03 -6.82
CA LEU A 129 -15.20 2.23 -6.62
C LEU A 129 -14.60 2.42 -5.22
N TYR A 130 -14.52 3.67 -4.73
CA TYR A 130 -14.06 3.95 -3.37
C TYR A 130 -14.97 3.33 -2.31
N LEU A 131 -16.29 3.31 -2.52
CA LEU A 131 -17.24 2.65 -1.61
C LEU A 131 -17.06 1.12 -1.60
N ARG A 132 -16.73 0.51 -2.73
CA ARG A 132 -16.36 -0.91 -2.79
C ARG A 132 -15.04 -1.19 -2.04
N ALA A 133 -14.07 -0.28 -2.15
CA ALA A 133 -12.83 -0.37 -1.37
C ALA A 133 -13.11 -0.24 0.14
N VAL A 134 -13.98 0.69 0.54
CA VAL A 134 -14.44 0.82 1.94
C VAL A 134 -15.09 -0.47 2.45
N ASP A 135 -15.93 -1.12 1.64
CA ASP A 135 -16.57 -2.38 2.03
C ASP A 135 -15.55 -3.50 2.24
N ALA A 136 -14.54 -3.62 1.37
CA ALA A 136 -13.45 -4.56 1.52
C ALA A 136 -12.60 -4.27 2.78
N LEU A 137 -12.31 -2.99 3.04
CA LEU A 137 -11.56 -2.57 4.23
C LEU A 137 -12.30 -2.92 5.52
N ILE A 138 -13.60 -2.65 5.59
CA ILE A 138 -14.43 -2.98 6.75
C ILE A 138 -14.46 -4.50 6.98
N ALA A 139 -14.62 -5.30 5.94
CA ALA A 139 -14.60 -6.76 6.05
C ALA A 139 -13.26 -7.27 6.60
N TRP A 140 -12.12 -6.68 6.15
CA TRP A 140 -10.80 -6.98 6.66
C TRP A 140 -10.65 -6.64 8.15
N GLN A 141 -11.08 -5.45 8.54
CA GLN A 141 -10.98 -4.97 9.91
C GLN A 141 -11.87 -5.74 10.88
N LEU A 142 -13.07 -6.17 10.46
CA LEU A 142 -13.96 -7.01 11.26
C LEU A 142 -13.38 -8.40 11.57
N ALA A 143 -12.50 -8.91 10.72
CA ALA A 143 -11.83 -10.20 10.92
C ALA A 143 -10.67 -10.14 11.93
N SER A 144 -10.41 -8.97 12.50
CA SER A 144 -9.25 -8.74 13.40
C SER A 144 -9.26 -9.62 14.62
N ARG A 145 -8.10 -10.20 14.93
CA ARG A 145 -7.84 -10.99 16.13
C ARG A 145 -6.48 -10.60 16.70
N PRO A 146 -6.40 -10.20 17.98
CA PRO A 146 -5.12 -9.91 18.62
C PRO A 146 -4.15 -11.09 18.55
N GLY A 147 -2.85 -10.81 18.37
CA GLY A 147 -1.79 -11.83 18.36
C GLY A 147 -1.67 -12.67 17.08
N VAL A 148 -2.54 -12.49 16.08
CA VAL A 148 -2.47 -13.24 14.81
C VAL A 148 -1.49 -12.60 13.82
N LEU A 149 -1.55 -11.28 13.67
CA LEU A 149 -0.60 -10.50 12.87
C LEU A 149 0.41 -9.79 13.79
N PRO A 150 1.61 -9.45 13.27
CA PRO A 150 2.58 -8.65 14.02
C PRO A 150 1.98 -7.32 14.48
N PRO A 151 2.38 -6.78 15.64
CA PRO A 151 1.89 -5.48 16.08
C PRO A 151 2.49 -4.35 15.23
N TYR A 152 1.68 -3.32 14.98
CA TYR A 152 2.15 -2.04 14.50
C TYR A 152 2.43 -1.15 15.72
N ASP A 153 3.62 -1.32 16.26
CA ASP A 153 4.03 -0.76 17.55
C ASP A 153 4.91 0.49 17.40
N GLU A 154 5.29 1.07 18.54
CA GLU A 154 6.16 2.25 18.58
C GLU A 154 7.51 2.03 17.88
N PRO A 155 8.23 0.89 18.06
CA PRO A 155 9.45 0.62 17.32
C PRO A 155 9.27 0.61 15.81
N LEU A 156 8.15 0.10 15.29
CA LEU A 156 7.87 0.09 13.86
C LEU A 156 7.57 1.51 13.35
N LEU A 157 6.71 2.26 14.06
CA LEU A 157 6.42 3.65 13.69
C LEU A 157 7.68 4.51 13.72
N ALA A 158 8.52 4.36 14.75
CA ALA A 158 9.78 5.12 14.86
C ALA A 158 10.73 4.84 13.68
N ARG A 159 10.88 3.56 13.29
CA ARG A 159 11.69 3.20 12.12
C ARG A 159 11.14 3.81 10.83
N GLU A 160 9.82 3.85 10.66
CA GLU A 160 9.19 4.45 9.49
C GLU A 160 9.37 5.96 9.46
N LEU A 161 9.19 6.65 10.60
CA LEU A 161 9.39 8.10 10.70
C LEU A 161 10.86 8.50 10.48
N ALA A 162 11.82 7.68 10.91
CA ALA A 162 13.24 7.94 10.72
C ALA A 162 13.63 8.02 9.23
N LEU A 163 12.84 7.45 8.32
CA LEU A 163 13.10 7.57 6.89
C LEU A 163 13.06 9.02 6.39
N PHE A 164 12.26 9.89 7.03
CA PHE A 164 12.18 11.30 6.65
C PHE A 164 13.50 12.05 6.90
N PRO A 165 14.05 12.13 8.11
CA PRO A 165 15.34 12.78 8.34
C PRO A 165 16.49 12.08 7.64
N ASP A 166 16.52 10.74 7.61
CA ASP A 166 17.68 9.99 7.11
C ASP A 166 17.78 10.03 5.58
N TRP A 167 16.67 9.93 4.88
CA TRP A 167 16.66 9.86 3.42
C TRP A 167 16.20 11.15 2.76
N TYR A 168 15.07 11.72 3.20
CA TYR A 168 14.54 12.92 2.57
C TYR A 168 15.40 14.14 2.92
N LEU A 169 15.63 14.42 4.22
CA LEU A 169 16.41 15.59 4.62
C LEU A 169 17.89 15.41 4.33
N ALA A 170 18.52 14.37 4.88
CA ALA A 170 19.97 14.22 4.81
C ALA A 170 20.47 13.84 3.41
N LYS A 171 19.84 12.82 2.76
CA LYS A 171 20.36 12.28 1.49
C LYS A 171 19.84 13.04 0.27
N HIS A 172 18.55 13.38 0.24
CA HIS A 172 17.96 14.06 -0.92
C HIS A 172 18.19 15.58 -0.85
N ARG A 173 17.89 16.20 0.29
CA ARG A 173 18.05 17.67 0.44
C ARG A 173 19.46 18.09 0.83
N GLY A 174 20.33 17.16 1.22
CA GLY A 174 21.70 17.46 1.68
C GLY A 174 21.76 18.29 2.96
N LEU A 175 20.71 18.21 3.79
CA LEU A 175 20.56 19.04 4.99
C LEU A 175 20.95 18.27 6.25
N ALA A 176 21.80 18.89 7.07
CA ALA A 176 22.08 18.45 8.43
C ALA A 176 21.25 19.30 9.39
N LEU A 177 20.37 18.66 10.16
CA LEU A 177 19.59 19.34 11.19
C LEU A 177 20.50 19.85 12.31
N THR A 178 20.23 21.07 12.80
CA THR A 178 20.86 21.53 14.04
C THR A 178 20.37 20.70 15.23
N PRO A 179 21.07 20.70 16.38
CA PRO A 179 20.59 20.00 17.57
C PRO A 179 19.16 20.40 17.97
N GLU A 180 18.80 21.67 17.89
CA GLU A 180 17.48 22.21 18.23
C GLU A 180 16.41 21.73 17.23
N GLN A 181 16.74 21.70 15.95
CA GLN A 181 15.85 21.18 14.91
C GLN A 181 15.62 19.67 15.09
N ARG A 182 16.66 18.94 15.44
CA ARG A 182 16.58 17.51 15.72
C ARG A 182 15.71 17.24 16.94
N GLU A 183 15.90 17.97 18.04
CA GLU A 183 15.08 17.85 19.24
C GLU A 183 13.59 18.15 18.95
N THR A 184 13.34 19.20 18.17
CA THR A 184 11.99 19.56 17.70
C THR A 184 11.36 18.42 16.92
N LEU A 185 12.06 17.86 15.93
CA LEU A 185 11.58 16.77 15.10
C LEU A 185 11.27 15.52 15.94
N ASP A 186 12.19 15.16 16.85
CA ASP A 186 12.03 13.99 17.72
C ASP A 186 10.85 14.17 18.70
N ALA A 187 10.62 15.39 19.20
CA ALA A 187 9.44 15.70 20.03
C ALA A 187 8.13 15.56 19.23
N GLN A 188 8.12 16.05 18.00
CA GLN A 188 6.94 15.92 17.12
C GLN A 188 6.70 14.47 16.71
N PHE A 189 7.72 13.68 16.46
CA PHE A 189 7.58 12.27 16.16
C PHE A 189 7.01 11.48 17.35
N ARG A 190 7.47 11.75 18.58
CA ARG A 190 6.86 11.16 19.78
C ARG A 190 5.39 11.50 19.91
N LEU A 191 5.01 12.74 19.66
CA LEU A 191 3.62 13.19 19.71
C LEU A 191 2.75 12.48 18.67
N ILE A 192 3.25 12.37 17.42
CA ILE A 192 2.56 11.67 16.32
C ILE A 192 2.38 10.18 16.66
N MET A 193 3.44 9.51 17.11
CA MET A 193 3.38 8.10 17.50
C MET A 193 2.39 7.87 18.64
N GLN A 194 2.46 8.68 19.70
CA GLN A 194 1.54 8.59 20.85
C GLN A 194 0.09 8.73 20.41
N ARG A 195 -0.23 9.72 19.56
CA ARG A 195 -1.60 9.94 19.07
C ARG A 195 -2.08 8.78 18.21
N ASN A 196 -1.25 8.31 17.29
CA ASN A 196 -1.62 7.23 16.38
C ASN A 196 -1.82 5.89 17.11
N LEU A 197 -0.97 5.57 18.08
CA LEU A 197 -1.08 4.34 18.88
C LEU A 197 -2.23 4.37 19.90
N ALA A 198 -2.81 5.53 20.19
CA ALA A 198 -4.01 5.63 21.02
C ALA A 198 -5.28 5.14 20.29
N SER A 199 -5.25 5.05 18.95
CA SER A 199 -6.36 4.50 18.17
C SER A 199 -6.53 3.00 18.41
N PRO A 200 -7.77 2.48 18.44
CA PRO A 200 -8.01 1.04 18.52
C PRO A 200 -7.29 0.28 17.42
N ALA A 201 -6.79 -0.93 17.75
CA ALA A 201 -6.05 -1.75 16.82
C ALA A 201 -6.96 -2.76 16.12
N VAL A 202 -6.77 -2.87 14.81
CA VAL A 202 -7.43 -3.81 13.89
C VAL A 202 -6.39 -4.40 12.92
N TYR A 203 -6.79 -5.30 12.03
CA TYR A 203 -5.93 -5.68 10.93
C TYR A 203 -5.73 -4.51 9.97
N VAL A 204 -4.49 -4.22 9.66
CA VAL A 204 -4.02 -3.15 8.78
C VAL A 204 -3.26 -3.76 7.61
N HIS A 205 -3.67 -3.41 6.41
CA HIS A 205 -3.02 -3.85 5.18
C HIS A 205 -1.66 -3.13 4.94
N ARG A 206 -1.53 -1.87 5.34
CA ARG A 206 -0.43 -0.91 5.19
C ARG A 206 -0.34 -0.24 3.83
N ASP A 207 -0.72 -0.91 2.75
CA ASP A 207 -0.67 -0.36 1.40
C ASP A 207 -2.04 -0.51 0.69
N PHE A 208 -3.13 -0.23 1.44
CA PHE A 208 -4.51 -0.27 0.95
C PHE A 208 -4.82 0.97 0.11
N MET A 209 -4.45 0.93 -1.16
CA MET A 209 -4.55 2.07 -2.07
C MET A 209 -4.93 1.64 -3.49
N PRO A 210 -5.45 2.54 -4.36
CA PRO A 210 -6.00 2.21 -5.67
C PRO A 210 -5.08 1.38 -6.59
N ARG A 211 -3.77 1.51 -6.48
CA ARG A 211 -2.83 0.71 -7.28
C ARG A 211 -2.76 -0.77 -6.88
N ASN A 212 -3.18 -1.08 -5.66
CA ASN A 212 -3.19 -2.44 -5.10
C ASN A 212 -4.60 -3.05 -5.06
N LEU A 213 -5.59 -2.36 -5.63
CA LEU A 213 -6.96 -2.81 -5.76
C LEU A 213 -7.27 -3.13 -7.23
N MET A 214 -7.66 -4.38 -7.50
CA MET A 214 -7.92 -4.86 -8.86
C MET A 214 -9.39 -4.72 -9.22
N ILE A 215 -9.66 -4.28 -10.43
CA ILE A 215 -11.00 -4.30 -11.01
C ILE A 215 -11.30 -5.73 -11.46
N PRO A 216 -12.37 -6.38 -10.95
CA PRO A 216 -12.71 -7.72 -11.34
C PRO A 216 -12.95 -7.85 -12.85
N ARG A 217 -12.54 -8.98 -13.43
CA ARG A 217 -12.83 -9.31 -14.82
C ARG A 217 -14.32 -9.61 -15.05
N ASP A 218 -14.90 -10.32 -14.10
CA ASP A 218 -16.34 -10.63 -14.13
C ASP A 218 -17.13 -9.45 -13.56
N ALA A 219 -18.01 -8.89 -14.38
CA ALA A 219 -18.88 -7.80 -13.95
C ALA A 219 -19.89 -8.24 -12.84
N ALA A 220 -20.14 -9.56 -12.69
CA ALA A 220 -20.95 -10.10 -11.62
C ALA A 220 -20.21 -10.17 -10.26
N GLU A 221 -18.88 -10.08 -10.24
CA GLU A 221 -18.10 -10.02 -9.01
C GLU A 221 -18.10 -8.58 -8.47
N PRO A 222 -18.79 -8.29 -7.35
CA PRO A 222 -18.86 -6.94 -6.83
C PRO A 222 -17.60 -6.51 -6.06
N ARG A 223 -16.76 -7.46 -5.60
CA ARG A 223 -15.61 -7.18 -4.73
C ARG A 223 -14.40 -6.82 -5.56
N LEU A 224 -13.69 -5.76 -5.16
CA LEU A 224 -12.38 -5.47 -5.71
C LEU A 224 -11.38 -6.55 -5.31
N GLY A 225 -10.45 -6.88 -6.20
CA GLY A 225 -9.32 -7.73 -5.85
C GLY A 225 -8.33 -6.97 -4.97
N VAL A 226 -7.77 -7.61 -3.94
CA VAL A 226 -6.80 -6.98 -3.04
C VAL A 226 -5.45 -7.64 -3.20
N LEU A 227 -4.41 -6.85 -3.46
CA LEU A 227 -3.02 -7.26 -3.67
C LEU A 227 -2.10 -6.59 -2.65
N ASP A 228 -0.85 -7.08 -2.56
CA ASP A 228 0.26 -6.47 -1.80
C ASP A 228 0.03 -6.44 -0.27
N PHE A 229 -0.56 -7.51 0.26
CA PHE A 229 -1.04 -7.63 1.64
C PHE A 229 -0.08 -8.35 2.59
N GLN A 230 1.06 -8.88 2.12
CA GLN A 230 1.94 -9.74 2.91
C GLN A 230 2.58 -9.05 4.12
N ASP A 231 2.65 -7.72 4.11
CA ASP A 231 3.17 -6.89 5.20
C ASP A 231 2.10 -6.44 6.19
N ALA A 232 0.92 -7.07 6.16
CA ALA A 232 -0.20 -6.73 7.04
C ALA A 232 0.19 -6.90 8.53
N VAL A 233 -0.37 -6.02 9.35
CA VAL A 233 -0.09 -5.91 10.78
C VAL A 233 -1.38 -5.77 11.59
N HIS A 234 -1.27 -5.78 12.93
CA HIS A 234 -2.36 -5.41 13.84
C HIS A 234 -2.04 -4.03 14.43
N GLY A 235 -2.80 -3.00 14.04
CA GLY A 235 -2.48 -1.62 14.37
C GLY A 235 -3.66 -0.65 14.22
N PRO A 236 -3.39 0.66 14.22
CA PRO A 236 -4.41 1.70 14.29
C PRO A 236 -5.45 1.60 13.17
N ILE A 237 -6.74 1.61 13.55
CA ILE A 237 -7.88 1.52 12.62
C ILE A 237 -7.90 2.62 11.56
N THR A 238 -7.27 3.75 11.84
CA THR A 238 -7.19 4.92 10.96
C THR A 238 -6.19 4.76 9.81
N TYR A 239 -5.30 3.73 9.85
CA TYR A 239 -4.18 3.61 8.90
C TYR A 239 -4.65 3.42 7.45
N ASP A 240 -5.46 2.40 7.19
CA ASP A 240 -5.79 2.03 5.81
C ASP A 240 -6.77 3.00 5.15
N ILE A 241 -7.68 3.61 5.93
CA ILE A 241 -8.52 4.69 5.39
C ILE A 241 -7.70 5.93 5.08
N ALA A 242 -6.67 6.26 5.88
CA ALA A 242 -5.72 7.31 5.55
C ALA A 242 -4.89 6.95 4.30
N CYS A 243 -4.50 5.68 4.15
CA CYS A 243 -3.80 5.18 2.97
C CYS A 243 -4.64 5.33 1.69
N LEU A 244 -5.93 4.99 1.77
CA LEU A 244 -6.86 5.06 0.64
C LEU A 244 -7.15 6.49 0.22
N MET A 245 -7.35 7.41 1.18
CA MET A 245 -7.82 8.77 0.90
C MET A 245 -6.69 9.81 0.79
N ARG A 246 -5.51 9.53 1.32
CA ARG A 246 -4.29 10.35 1.23
C ARG A 246 -3.21 9.54 0.52
N ASP A 247 -3.53 9.11 -0.72
CA ASP A 247 -2.69 8.23 -1.53
C ASP A 247 -1.35 8.90 -1.92
N ALA A 248 -0.37 8.05 -2.20
CA ALA A 248 0.94 8.45 -2.70
C ALA A 248 0.93 8.88 -4.18
N PHE A 249 -0.06 8.46 -4.96
CA PHE A 249 -0.10 8.62 -6.42
C PHE A 249 -1.31 9.42 -6.92
N LEU A 250 -2.37 9.51 -6.12
CA LEU A 250 -3.59 10.27 -6.41
C LEU A 250 -3.84 11.32 -5.33
N SER A 251 -4.37 12.46 -5.73
CA SER A 251 -4.81 13.52 -4.82
C SER A 251 -6.27 13.83 -5.09
N TRP A 252 -7.05 13.91 -4.03
CA TRP A 252 -8.45 14.32 -4.08
C TRP A 252 -8.64 15.64 -3.35
N ASP A 253 -9.67 16.39 -3.74
CA ASP A 253 -10.10 17.54 -2.96
C ASP A 253 -10.61 17.11 -1.57
N GLU A 254 -10.67 18.07 -0.66
CA GLU A 254 -11.04 17.81 0.73
C GLU A 254 -12.51 17.35 0.84
N GLU A 255 -13.39 17.81 -0.07
CA GLU A 255 -14.80 17.43 -0.08
C GLU A 255 -14.97 15.92 -0.35
N PHE A 256 -14.28 15.39 -1.37
CA PHE A 256 -14.31 13.97 -1.69
C PHE A 256 -13.67 13.13 -0.58
N VAL A 257 -12.54 13.58 -0.03
CA VAL A 257 -11.89 12.90 1.11
C VAL A 257 -12.82 12.82 2.30
N LEU A 258 -13.50 13.92 2.64
CA LEU A 258 -14.48 13.94 3.73
C LEU A 258 -15.67 13.04 3.45
N ASP A 259 -16.27 13.10 2.24
CA ASP A 259 -17.43 12.27 1.90
C ASP A 259 -17.13 10.77 2.05
N ILE A 260 -16.02 10.28 1.49
CA ILE A 260 -15.66 8.86 1.61
C ILE A 260 -15.31 8.49 3.05
N THR A 261 -14.60 9.36 3.78
CA THR A 261 -14.21 9.10 5.18
C THR A 261 -15.43 9.07 6.10
N VAL A 262 -16.43 9.95 5.91
CA VAL A 262 -17.70 9.93 6.64
C VAL A 262 -18.45 8.63 6.36
N ARG A 263 -18.55 8.21 5.11
CA ARG A 263 -19.22 6.96 4.72
C ARG A 263 -18.52 5.73 5.30
N TYR A 264 -17.18 5.72 5.30
CA TYR A 264 -16.42 4.70 6.02
C TYR A 264 -16.80 4.68 7.50
N TRP A 265 -16.72 5.82 8.19
CA TRP A 265 -17.02 5.93 9.62
C TRP A 265 -18.44 5.46 9.95
N GLN A 266 -19.44 5.88 9.17
CA GLN A 266 -20.82 5.45 9.35
C GLN A 266 -21.00 3.94 9.17
N LYS A 267 -20.40 3.35 8.12
CA LYS A 267 -20.44 1.91 7.87
C LYS A 267 -19.69 1.13 8.96
N ALA A 268 -18.52 1.61 9.37
CA ALA A 268 -17.70 1.00 10.42
C ALA A 268 -18.42 1.01 11.78
N THR A 269 -19.03 2.15 12.15
CA THR A 269 -19.86 2.26 13.37
C THR A 269 -21.03 1.27 13.32
N LYS A 270 -21.75 1.22 12.21
CA LYS A 270 -22.89 0.30 12.03
C LYS A 270 -22.45 -1.18 12.10
N ALA A 271 -21.25 -1.47 11.64
CA ALA A 271 -20.68 -2.82 11.65
C ALA A 271 -20.08 -3.20 13.04
N GLY A 272 -20.03 -2.27 13.99
CA GLY A 272 -19.47 -2.51 15.34
C GLY A 272 -17.97 -2.42 15.43
N LEU A 273 -17.30 -1.83 14.45
CA LEU A 273 -15.85 -1.55 14.53
C LEU A 273 -15.58 -0.47 15.59
N PRO A 274 -14.43 -0.52 16.27
CA PRO A 274 -14.09 0.39 17.36
C PRO A 274 -13.60 1.75 16.85
N VAL A 275 -14.38 2.44 16.04
CA VAL A 275 -14.13 3.82 15.63
C VAL A 275 -14.57 4.79 16.72
N ASP A 276 -13.95 5.97 16.79
CA ASP A 276 -14.39 7.02 17.71
C ASP A 276 -15.86 7.40 17.43
N ALA A 277 -16.63 7.62 18.49
CA ALA A 277 -18.03 8.01 18.37
C ALA A 277 -18.20 9.43 17.80
N ASP A 278 -17.25 10.31 18.04
CA ASP A 278 -17.16 11.64 17.45
C ASP A 278 -16.42 11.58 16.12
N PHE A 279 -17.09 11.96 15.02
CA PHE A 279 -16.46 11.96 13.70
C PHE A 279 -15.26 12.92 13.62
N GLY A 280 -15.31 14.08 14.30
CA GLY A 280 -14.21 15.04 14.29
C GLY A 280 -12.92 14.44 14.89
N GLU A 281 -13.04 13.73 16.02
CA GLU A 281 -11.91 13.03 16.64
C GLU A 281 -11.43 11.84 15.79
N PHE A 282 -12.34 11.09 15.18
CA PHE A 282 -11.99 10.05 14.22
C PHE A 282 -11.22 10.63 13.03
N TYR A 283 -11.75 11.68 12.40
CA TYR A 283 -11.11 12.32 11.25
C TYR A 283 -9.75 12.91 11.59
N ARG A 284 -9.63 13.54 12.76
CA ARG A 284 -8.34 13.97 13.30
C ARG A 284 -7.34 12.81 13.38
N GLY A 285 -7.76 11.64 13.85
CA GLY A 285 -6.94 10.43 13.87
C GLY A 285 -6.49 10.00 12.46
N VAL A 286 -7.38 10.09 11.47
CA VAL A 286 -7.07 9.80 10.06
C VAL A 286 -6.02 10.78 9.52
N GLU A 287 -6.15 12.06 9.78
CA GLU A 287 -5.18 13.08 9.34
C GLU A 287 -3.81 12.91 9.97
N TRP A 288 -3.74 12.62 11.27
CA TRP A 288 -2.48 12.39 11.97
C TRP A 288 -1.78 11.10 11.50
N MET A 289 -2.56 10.06 11.21
CA MET A 289 -2.02 8.86 10.58
C MET A 289 -1.55 9.13 9.14
N GLY A 290 -2.30 9.92 8.37
CA GLY A 290 -1.88 10.41 7.06
C GLY A 290 -0.56 11.17 7.12
N LEU A 291 -0.39 12.04 8.12
CA LEU A 291 0.87 12.78 8.33
C LEU A 291 2.05 11.85 8.57
N GLN A 292 1.92 10.86 9.47
CA GLN A 292 2.95 9.85 9.70
C GLN A 292 3.32 9.13 8.39
N ARG A 293 2.28 8.75 7.65
CA ARG A 293 2.45 8.04 6.39
C ARG A 293 3.14 8.92 5.32
N HIS A 294 2.79 10.20 5.21
CA HIS A 294 3.44 11.11 4.26
C HIS A 294 4.92 11.36 4.60
N LEU A 295 5.28 11.50 5.88
CA LEU A 295 6.67 11.58 6.33
C LEU A 295 7.45 10.31 5.93
N LYS A 296 6.89 9.13 6.21
CA LYS A 296 7.44 7.83 5.80
C LYS A 296 7.66 7.76 4.28
N VAL A 297 6.63 8.09 3.49
CA VAL A 297 6.66 7.93 2.02
C VAL A 297 7.63 8.92 1.38
N ALA A 298 7.75 10.15 1.87
CA ALA A 298 8.77 11.10 1.41
C ALA A 298 10.20 10.49 1.56
N GLY A 299 10.47 9.86 2.70
CA GLY A 299 11.74 9.14 2.93
C GLY A 299 11.90 7.90 2.05
N ILE A 300 10.84 7.10 1.85
CA ILE A 300 10.85 5.94 0.95
C ILE A 300 11.17 6.37 -0.49
N PHE A 301 10.52 7.39 -1.00
CA PHE A 301 10.71 7.86 -2.38
C PHE A 301 12.11 8.41 -2.61
N ALA A 302 12.67 9.13 -1.64
CA ALA A 302 14.08 9.52 -1.65
C ALA A 302 15.00 8.28 -1.69
N ARG A 303 14.74 7.27 -0.87
CA ARG A 303 15.51 6.03 -0.82
C ARG A 303 15.43 5.23 -2.13
N LEU A 304 14.22 5.05 -2.69
CA LEU A 304 14.02 4.35 -3.96
C LEU A 304 14.76 5.02 -5.12
N THR A 305 14.80 6.35 -5.12
CA THR A 305 15.53 7.09 -6.14
C THR A 305 17.03 7.00 -5.96
N LEU A 306 17.54 7.29 -4.75
CA LEU A 306 18.98 7.44 -4.51
C LEU A 306 19.70 6.11 -4.34
N ARG A 307 19.06 5.12 -3.74
CA ARG A 307 19.64 3.79 -3.51
C ARG A 307 19.33 2.81 -4.64
N ASP A 308 18.06 2.81 -5.09
CA ASP A 308 17.55 1.77 -5.97
C ASP A 308 17.47 2.23 -7.46
N GLY A 309 17.92 3.46 -7.75
CA GLY A 309 18.02 3.99 -9.12
C GLY A 309 16.66 4.21 -9.81
N LYS A 310 15.59 4.52 -9.06
CA LYS A 310 14.23 4.72 -9.57
C LYS A 310 13.82 6.21 -9.52
N PRO A 311 14.32 7.07 -10.44
CA PRO A 311 14.21 8.53 -10.34
C PRO A 311 12.77 9.07 -10.39
N LYS A 312 11.83 8.34 -10.98
CA LYS A 312 10.43 8.75 -11.12
C LYS A 312 9.73 9.03 -9.78
N TYR A 313 10.16 8.40 -8.68
CA TYR A 313 9.52 8.57 -7.38
C TYR A 313 9.75 9.95 -6.75
N LEU A 314 10.89 10.58 -6.98
CA LEU A 314 11.16 11.92 -6.43
C LEU A 314 10.33 13.02 -7.08
N ALA A 315 9.78 12.81 -8.27
CA ALA A 315 8.87 13.76 -8.91
C ALA A 315 7.59 14.01 -8.05
N ASP A 316 7.20 13.04 -7.23
CA ASP A 316 6.04 13.15 -6.34
C ASP A 316 6.38 13.75 -4.95
N ALA A 317 7.66 14.01 -4.64
CA ALA A 317 8.07 14.55 -3.34
C ALA A 317 7.37 15.88 -2.97
N PRO A 318 7.17 16.85 -3.88
CA PRO A 318 6.46 18.10 -3.56
C PRO A 318 5.03 17.86 -3.07
N ARG A 319 4.34 16.84 -3.56
CA ARG A 319 2.99 16.47 -3.11
C ARG A 319 2.98 16.10 -1.63
N PHE A 320 3.93 15.26 -1.19
CA PHE A 320 4.01 14.86 0.23
C PHE A 320 4.34 16.02 1.14
N ILE A 321 5.24 16.89 0.71
CA ILE A 321 5.56 18.10 1.47
C ILE A 321 4.30 18.99 1.59
N GLY A 322 3.53 19.12 0.51
CA GLY A 322 2.23 19.80 0.55
C GLY A 322 1.28 19.21 1.58
N TYR A 323 1.11 17.88 1.60
CA TYR A 323 0.26 17.19 2.59
C TYR A 323 0.79 17.35 4.02
N ILE A 324 2.10 17.19 4.25
CA ILE A 324 2.73 17.36 5.56
C ILE A 324 2.45 18.79 6.07
N ARG A 325 2.67 19.81 5.23
CA ARG A 325 2.41 21.21 5.57
C ARG A 325 0.93 21.47 5.85
N ALA A 326 0.02 20.98 5.01
CA ALA A 326 -1.42 21.15 5.17
C ALA A 326 -1.89 20.59 6.51
N THR A 327 -1.53 19.35 6.85
CA THR A 327 -1.89 18.73 8.12
C THR A 327 -1.21 19.42 9.30
N ALA A 328 0.08 19.71 9.22
CA ALA A 328 0.82 20.34 10.32
C ALA A 328 0.35 21.76 10.63
N ASN A 329 -0.14 22.52 9.64
CA ASN A 329 -0.72 23.85 9.85
C ASN A 329 -2.16 23.80 10.38
N ARG A 330 -2.87 22.69 10.24
CA ARG A 330 -4.26 22.54 10.73
C ARG A 330 -4.31 22.37 12.26
N TYR A 331 -3.26 21.78 12.84
CA TYR A 331 -3.22 21.45 14.26
C TYR A 331 -2.15 22.25 15.01
N ARG A 332 -2.59 23.00 16.04
CA ARG A 332 -1.70 23.85 16.84
C ARG A 332 -0.51 23.07 17.42
N GLU A 333 -0.73 21.83 17.83
CA GLU A 333 0.29 20.97 18.43
C GLU A 333 1.40 20.58 17.43
N LEU A 334 1.10 20.62 16.14
CA LEU A 334 2.03 20.32 15.05
C LEU A 334 2.70 21.58 14.47
N ALA A 335 2.40 22.77 14.99
CA ALA A 335 3.02 24.01 14.52
C ALA A 335 4.56 24.02 14.56
N PRO A 336 5.25 23.37 15.53
CA PRO A 336 6.71 23.25 15.47
C PRO A 336 7.19 22.44 14.26
N LEU A 337 6.47 21.37 13.89
CA LEU A 337 6.79 20.57 12.69
C LEU A 337 6.56 21.39 11.40
N ALA A 338 5.45 22.13 11.33
CA ALA A 338 5.16 23.00 10.18
C ALA A 338 6.30 24.00 9.96
N ARG A 339 6.72 24.71 11.01
CA ARG A 339 7.83 25.67 10.92
C ARG A 339 9.15 25.01 10.51
N LEU A 340 9.45 23.83 11.05
CA LEU A 340 10.66 23.10 10.68
C LEU A 340 10.64 22.72 9.18
N VAL A 341 9.52 22.21 8.69
CA VAL A 341 9.37 21.84 7.28
C VAL A 341 9.46 23.09 6.38
N ASP A 342 8.82 24.20 6.74
CA ASP A 342 8.92 25.47 6.00
C ASP A 342 10.36 25.96 5.91
N GLN A 343 11.11 25.92 7.02
CA GLN A 343 12.54 26.29 7.05
C GLN A 343 13.40 25.42 6.13
N VAL A 344 13.15 24.09 6.16
CA VAL A 344 13.91 23.13 5.37
C VAL A 344 13.60 23.26 3.89
N GLU A 345 12.34 23.53 3.54
CA GLU A 345 11.90 23.69 2.15
C GLU A 345 12.19 25.10 1.60
N GLY A 346 12.57 26.04 2.42
CA GLY A 346 12.71 27.45 2.03
C GLY A 346 11.36 28.08 1.62
N SER A 347 10.27 27.60 2.21
CA SER A 347 8.92 28.07 1.95
C SER A 347 8.52 29.15 2.95
N ASP A 348 7.73 30.13 2.50
CA ASP A 348 7.16 31.13 3.42
C ASP A 348 6.19 30.46 4.40
N ALA A 349 6.26 30.89 5.66
CA ALA A 349 5.32 30.45 6.68
C ALA A 349 3.88 30.77 6.25
N VAL A 350 2.98 29.79 6.37
CA VAL A 350 1.55 30.03 6.09
C VAL A 350 0.99 30.95 7.17
N THR A 351 0.73 32.21 6.80
CA THR A 351 0.07 33.19 7.66
C THR A 351 -1.43 33.15 7.40
N GLY A 352 -2.17 32.40 8.21
CA GLY A 352 -3.63 32.31 8.16
C GLY A 352 -4.16 30.89 8.06
N PHE A 353 -5.41 30.70 8.48
CA PHE A 353 -6.13 29.44 8.32
C PHE A 353 -6.52 29.27 6.84
N ALA A 354 -5.80 28.43 6.11
CA ALA A 354 -6.24 27.98 4.82
C ALA A 354 -7.25 26.83 5.00
N PHE A 355 -8.55 27.15 5.03
CA PHE A 355 -9.57 26.16 4.84
C PHE A 355 -9.65 25.77 3.36
N GLY A 356 -9.33 24.53 3.05
CA GLY A 356 -9.83 23.85 1.87
C GLY A 356 -9.28 24.25 0.51
N ARG A 357 -7.95 24.38 0.31
CA ARG A 357 -7.31 24.18 -1.01
C ARG A 357 -5.85 23.80 -0.81
N VAL A 358 -5.51 22.58 -1.18
CA VAL A 358 -4.14 22.17 -1.50
C VAL A 358 -4.06 22.08 -3.02
#